data_e0253145701cb65275e3b5732720ff1e
#
_entry.id   e0253145701cb65275e3b5732720ff1e
#
_cell.length_a   1.000
_cell.length_b   1.000
_cell.length_c   1.000
_cell.angle_alpha   90.00
_cell.angle_beta   90.00
_cell.angle_gamma   90.00
#
_symmetry.space_group_name_H-M   'P 1'
#
loop_
_entity.id
_entity.type
_entity.pdbx_description
1 polymer ?
#
loop_
_entity_poly.entity_id
_entity_poly.type
_entity_poly.pdbx_seq_one_letter_code
_entity_poly.pdbx_strand_id
1 'polypeptide(L)'
;MKTKEEILKLREEIIEVSLSLLEQGLIVRTWGNISAKIDDDHYLITPSGIRYEDLKPEMLPIVSISDNSFEGEYKPSSESLVHTAIYSARNDAEFIVHTHQVYATCVGALGKKRLKAEHKERKIIFPIAKYALPGTTALAKNVKECAIKNNETRSIIMANHGAVCFGHNADEAVKEALRLEIASRKYIFNICKTDINNVIEEGFSSKLENDKIVYLRSDTPERIKLIHQQIYAKRPDIHYIYHNKSEAVMTMSRRVNHMRPLLDDFAQIIGVSLRIPTSEGAPITVKKGTNAVFAYNDGAYCLGNTEDDAMAAAIVLDKGCIAHIAVTRFGEGSFISLRDCFKMNRNYRKNYSVLANSVK
;
A
#
# COMPACT_ATOMS: atom_id res chain seq x y z
N MET A 1 30.21 -3.31 -16.44
CA MET A 1 29.48 -2.04 -16.08
C MET A 1 28.82 -1.52 -17.36
N LYS A 2 27.53 -1.19 -17.30
CA LYS A 2 26.79 -0.60 -18.43
C LYS A 2 27.33 0.78 -18.79
N THR A 3 27.20 1.18 -20.04
CA THR A 3 27.58 2.52 -20.52
C THR A 3 26.62 3.59 -19.97
N LYS A 4 27.01 4.85 -20.05
CA LYS A 4 26.13 5.96 -19.62
C LYS A 4 24.79 5.98 -20.36
N GLU A 5 24.82 5.63 -21.66
CA GLU A 5 23.61 5.55 -22.49
C GLU A 5 22.69 4.40 -22.07
N GLU A 6 23.25 3.23 -21.76
CA GLU A 6 22.49 2.08 -21.25
C GLU A 6 21.90 2.37 -19.85
N ILE A 7 22.63 3.09 -18.99
CA ILE A 7 22.13 3.52 -17.69
C ILE A 7 20.97 4.52 -17.85
N LEU A 8 21.06 5.44 -18.81
CA LEU A 8 19.96 6.38 -19.09
C LEU A 8 18.70 5.64 -19.56
N LYS A 9 18.84 4.68 -20.47
CA LYS A 9 17.71 3.85 -20.93
C LYS A 9 17.07 3.05 -19.79
N LEU A 10 17.87 2.51 -18.87
CA LEU A 10 17.32 1.85 -17.68
C LEU A 10 16.55 2.79 -16.76
N ARG A 11 17.00 4.04 -16.61
CA ARG A 11 16.28 5.06 -15.82
C ARG A 11 14.92 5.38 -16.44
N GLU A 12 14.88 5.54 -17.77
CA GLU A 12 13.64 5.77 -18.53
C GLU A 12 12.70 4.56 -18.39
N GLU A 13 13.21 3.33 -18.54
CA GLU A 13 12.44 2.09 -18.38
C GLU A 13 11.84 1.96 -16.97
N ILE A 14 12.59 2.29 -15.91
CA ILE A 14 12.06 2.30 -14.53
C ILE A 14 10.90 3.27 -14.39
N ILE A 15 10.98 4.47 -15.00
CA ILE A 15 9.91 5.47 -14.96
C ILE A 15 8.68 4.96 -15.72
N GLU A 16 8.84 4.43 -16.92
CA GLU A 16 7.75 3.85 -17.72
C GLU A 16 7.03 2.72 -16.97
N VAL A 17 7.79 1.81 -16.37
CA VAL A 17 7.24 0.72 -15.55
C VAL A 17 6.51 1.27 -14.33
N SER A 18 7.04 2.30 -13.68
CA SER A 18 6.39 2.93 -12.52
C SER A 18 5.02 3.48 -12.90
N LEU A 19 4.92 4.22 -14.01
CA LEU A 19 3.67 4.77 -14.52
C LEU A 19 2.68 3.67 -14.92
N SER A 20 3.16 2.62 -15.58
CA SER A 20 2.34 1.46 -15.95
C SER A 20 1.77 0.72 -14.73
N LEU A 21 2.58 0.50 -13.69
CA LEU A 21 2.11 -0.12 -12.44
C LEU A 21 1.12 0.76 -11.69
N LEU A 22 1.28 2.09 -11.74
CA LEU A 22 0.34 3.05 -11.18
C LEU A 22 -1.02 2.98 -11.90
N GLU A 23 -1.02 2.99 -13.24
CA GLU A 23 -2.23 2.85 -14.06
C GLU A 23 -2.95 1.53 -13.81
N GLN A 24 -2.22 0.44 -13.61
CA GLN A 24 -2.75 -0.88 -13.29
C GLN A 24 -3.21 -1.03 -11.83
N GLY A 25 -3.01 -0.03 -10.97
CA GLY A 25 -3.37 -0.05 -9.56
C GLY A 25 -2.56 -1.02 -8.68
N LEU A 26 -1.38 -1.46 -9.16
CA LEU A 26 -0.46 -2.31 -8.39
C LEU A 26 0.39 -1.52 -7.41
N ILE A 27 0.60 -0.24 -7.70
CA ILE A 27 1.17 0.76 -6.79
C ILE A 27 0.24 1.96 -6.73
N VAL A 28 0.35 2.75 -5.67
CA VAL A 28 -0.49 3.95 -5.46
C VAL A 28 0.37 5.07 -4.90
N ARG A 29 0.25 6.28 -5.45
CA ARG A 29 1.04 7.47 -5.05
C ARG A 29 2.54 7.17 -5.13
N THR A 30 3.23 7.14 -3.97
CA THR A 30 4.65 6.84 -3.83
C THR A 30 4.90 5.48 -3.14
N TRP A 31 3.85 4.63 -3.03
CA TRP A 31 3.93 3.34 -2.36
C TRP A 31 4.30 2.24 -3.35
N GLY A 32 5.36 1.58 -3.04
CA GLY A 32 6.08 0.70 -3.93
C GLY A 32 7.39 1.33 -4.38
N ASN A 33 8.21 0.58 -5.04
CA ASN A 33 9.48 1.05 -5.59
C ASN A 33 9.99 0.05 -6.63
N ILE A 34 10.72 0.57 -7.60
CA ILE A 34 11.20 -0.16 -8.76
C ILE A 34 12.71 0.01 -8.89
N SER A 35 13.42 -1.06 -9.21
CA SER A 35 14.87 -1.02 -9.43
C SER A 35 15.31 -1.88 -10.60
N ALA A 36 16.46 -1.52 -11.17
CA ALA A 36 17.13 -2.27 -12.23
C ALA A 36 18.63 -2.36 -11.97
N LYS A 37 19.19 -3.55 -12.14
CA LYS A 37 20.60 -3.84 -11.91
C LYS A 37 21.47 -3.23 -13.00
N ILE A 38 22.54 -2.53 -12.61
CA ILE A 38 23.53 -1.94 -13.53
C ILE A 38 24.66 -2.92 -13.79
N ASP A 39 25.23 -3.48 -12.74
CA ASP A 39 26.30 -4.45 -12.74
C ASP A 39 26.23 -5.36 -11.50
N ASP A 40 27.28 -6.11 -11.19
CA ASP A 40 27.26 -7.08 -10.09
C ASP A 40 27.12 -6.44 -8.70
N ASP A 41 27.45 -5.16 -8.54
CA ASP A 41 27.37 -4.45 -7.24
C ASP A 41 26.43 -3.23 -7.24
N HIS A 42 25.87 -2.81 -8.37
CA HIS A 42 25.08 -1.57 -8.41
C HIS A 42 23.73 -1.76 -9.07
N TYR A 43 22.74 -1.03 -8.56
CA TYR A 43 21.40 -0.92 -9.14
C TYR A 43 20.84 0.49 -9.04
N LEU A 44 19.97 0.85 -9.99
CA LEU A 44 19.14 2.05 -9.94
C LEU A 44 17.87 1.76 -9.14
N ILE A 45 17.34 2.74 -8.41
CA ILE A 45 16.06 2.62 -7.71
C ILE A 45 15.28 3.93 -7.75
N THR A 46 13.96 3.85 -7.68
CA THR A 46 13.11 5.03 -7.51
C THR A 46 13.41 5.75 -6.20
N PRO A 47 13.44 7.09 -6.20
CA PRO A 47 13.72 7.90 -5.01
C PRO A 47 12.58 7.87 -4.00
N SER A 48 12.89 8.21 -2.75
CA SER A 48 11.91 8.29 -1.67
C SER A 48 11.05 9.54 -1.76
N GLY A 49 9.73 9.38 -1.71
CA GLY A 49 8.78 10.48 -1.52
C GLY A 49 8.48 11.33 -2.75
N ILE A 50 8.97 10.97 -3.93
CA ILE A 50 8.66 11.64 -5.20
C ILE A 50 7.54 10.87 -5.90
N ARG A 51 6.54 11.58 -6.44
CA ARG A 51 5.46 10.97 -7.20
C ARG A 51 6.01 10.41 -8.52
N TYR A 52 5.43 9.32 -8.98
CA TYR A 52 5.91 8.65 -10.20
C TYR A 52 5.73 9.52 -11.45
N GLU A 53 4.68 10.35 -11.47
CA GLU A 53 4.40 11.29 -12.55
C GLU A 53 5.40 12.45 -12.63
N ASP A 54 6.11 12.74 -11.53
CA ASP A 54 7.10 13.81 -11.42
C ASP A 54 8.54 13.30 -11.59
N LEU A 55 8.73 11.97 -11.74
CA LEU A 55 10.07 11.39 -11.89
C LEU A 55 10.76 11.82 -13.17
N LYS A 56 12.05 12.11 -13.04
CA LYS A 56 12.97 12.33 -14.15
C LYS A 56 14.16 11.38 -14.04
N PRO A 57 14.80 11.00 -15.15
CA PRO A 57 15.91 10.04 -15.15
C PRO A 57 17.04 10.37 -14.17
N GLU A 58 17.41 11.64 -14.04
CA GLU A 58 18.45 12.11 -13.13
C GLU A 58 18.11 11.96 -11.64
N MET A 59 16.85 11.80 -11.29
CA MET A 59 16.38 11.67 -9.91
C MET A 59 16.59 10.25 -9.33
N LEU A 60 16.86 9.25 -10.18
CA LEU A 60 17.03 7.88 -9.72
C LEU A 60 18.46 7.66 -9.19
N PRO A 61 18.67 7.44 -7.88
CA PRO A 61 19.98 7.15 -7.31
C PRO A 61 20.50 5.78 -7.71
N ILE A 62 21.81 5.63 -7.67
CA ILE A 62 22.53 4.36 -7.78
C ILE A 62 22.83 3.87 -6.36
N VAL A 63 22.53 2.60 -6.08
CA VAL A 63 22.76 1.97 -4.77
C VAL A 63 23.71 0.80 -4.93
N SER A 64 24.68 0.67 -4.00
CA SER A 64 25.59 -0.47 -3.92
C SER A 64 24.91 -1.66 -3.24
N ILE A 65 25.04 -2.85 -3.81
CA ILE A 65 24.53 -4.10 -3.23
C ILE A 65 25.36 -4.53 -2.02
N SER A 66 26.65 -4.26 -2.03
CA SER A 66 27.58 -4.72 -0.99
C SER A 66 27.38 -4.03 0.36
N ASP A 67 27.15 -2.71 0.38
CA ASP A 67 27.07 -1.93 1.62
C ASP A 67 25.82 -1.02 1.72
N ASN A 68 24.97 -1.00 0.68
CA ASN A 68 23.78 -0.15 0.58
C ASN A 68 24.09 1.36 0.63
N SER A 69 25.34 1.76 0.35
CA SER A 69 25.66 3.17 0.07
C SER A 69 25.00 3.60 -1.24
N PHE A 70 24.85 4.90 -1.46
CA PHE A 70 24.23 5.40 -2.68
C PHE A 70 24.92 6.64 -3.22
N GLU A 71 24.82 6.80 -4.54
CA GLU A 71 25.26 7.97 -5.30
C GLU A 71 24.05 8.67 -5.92
N GLY A 72 24.11 10.00 -5.99
CA GLY A 72 23.06 10.84 -6.56
C GLY A 72 22.56 11.88 -5.55
N GLU A 73 21.80 12.84 -6.05
CA GLU A 73 21.24 13.94 -5.24
C GLU A 73 20.03 13.49 -4.43
N TYR A 74 19.26 12.54 -4.97
CA TYR A 74 18.01 12.09 -4.39
C TYR A 74 18.22 10.85 -3.52
N LYS A 75 17.55 10.83 -2.37
CA LYS A 75 17.60 9.71 -1.44
C LYS A 75 16.89 8.48 -2.04
N PRO A 76 17.50 7.28 -2.02
CA PRO A 76 16.83 6.07 -2.49
C PRO A 76 15.58 5.77 -1.67
N SER A 77 14.69 4.96 -2.22
CA SER A 77 13.54 4.42 -1.48
C SER A 77 13.98 3.90 -0.10
N SER A 78 13.17 4.17 0.92
CA SER A 78 13.38 3.67 2.28
C SER A 78 13.42 2.14 2.38
N GLU A 79 13.06 1.44 1.30
CA GLU A 79 13.05 -0.01 1.20
C GLU A 79 14.13 -0.57 0.26
N SER A 80 15.15 0.23 -0.07
CA SER A 80 16.34 -0.20 -0.84
C SER A 80 16.95 -1.49 -0.29
N LEU A 81 16.96 -1.68 1.04
CA LEU A 81 17.43 -2.91 1.69
C LEU A 81 16.70 -4.18 1.24
N VAL A 82 15.42 -4.10 0.86
CA VAL A 82 14.67 -5.25 0.32
C VAL A 82 15.20 -5.61 -1.07
N HIS A 83 15.46 -4.61 -1.92
CA HIS A 83 16.05 -4.82 -3.24
C HIS A 83 17.47 -5.37 -3.14
N THR A 84 18.32 -4.78 -2.30
CA THR A 84 19.65 -5.30 -1.98
C THR A 84 19.60 -6.76 -1.53
N ALA A 85 18.62 -7.12 -0.69
CA ALA A 85 18.43 -8.48 -0.21
C ALA A 85 18.11 -9.46 -1.35
N ILE A 86 17.27 -9.07 -2.31
CA ILE A 86 16.94 -9.91 -3.48
C ILE A 86 18.15 -10.01 -4.43
N TYR A 87 18.79 -8.90 -4.82
CA TYR A 87 19.96 -8.93 -5.69
C TYR A 87 21.10 -9.78 -5.12
N SER A 88 21.34 -9.70 -3.82
CA SER A 88 22.35 -10.51 -3.15
C SER A 88 22.00 -11.98 -2.97
N ALA A 89 20.74 -12.37 -3.17
CA ALA A 89 20.24 -13.74 -3.00
C ALA A 89 19.94 -14.45 -4.32
N ARG A 90 19.73 -13.70 -5.41
CA ARG A 90 19.15 -14.19 -6.66
C ARG A 90 19.90 -13.66 -7.88
N ASN A 91 20.63 -14.53 -8.54
CA ASN A 91 21.36 -14.20 -9.78
C ASN A 91 20.44 -13.97 -10.99
N ASP A 92 19.17 -14.40 -10.91
CA ASP A 92 18.14 -14.21 -11.93
C ASP A 92 17.30 -12.94 -11.71
N ALA A 93 17.64 -12.10 -10.74
CA ALA A 93 17.03 -10.81 -10.50
C ALA A 93 17.88 -9.71 -11.16
N GLU A 94 17.39 -9.18 -12.29
CA GLU A 94 17.94 -8.02 -12.97
C GLU A 94 17.02 -6.80 -12.86
N PHE A 95 15.71 -7.04 -12.70
CA PHE A 95 14.70 -6.02 -12.50
C PHE A 95 13.77 -6.42 -11.35
N ILE A 96 13.47 -5.48 -10.44
CA ILE A 96 12.63 -5.72 -9.26
C ILE A 96 11.51 -4.69 -9.20
N VAL A 97 10.28 -5.16 -8.94
CA VAL A 97 9.13 -4.33 -8.59
C VAL A 97 8.65 -4.71 -7.19
N HIS A 98 8.61 -3.73 -6.29
CA HIS A 98 7.93 -3.85 -5.01
C HIS A 98 6.59 -3.14 -5.10
N THR A 99 5.51 -3.84 -4.75
CA THR A 99 4.14 -3.39 -4.91
C THR A 99 3.35 -3.52 -3.62
N HIS A 100 2.33 -2.65 -3.46
CA HIS A 100 1.34 -2.74 -2.39
C HIS A 100 -0.03 -3.20 -2.94
N GLN A 101 0.01 -4.10 -3.90
CA GLN A 101 -1.17 -4.64 -4.58
C GLN A 101 -2.17 -5.27 -3.61
N VAL A 102 -3.46 -5.13 -3.90
CA VAL A 102 -4.53 -5.34 -2.92
C VAL A 102 -4.63 -6.76 -2.42
N TYR A 103 -4.82 -7.71 -3.33
CA TYR A 103 -5.15 -9.09 -2.93
C TYR A 103 -3.94 -9.86 -2.41
N ALA A 104 -2.75 -9.64 -2.97
CA ALA A 104 -1.52 -10.25 -2.45
C ALA A 104 -1.22 -9.76 -1.03
N THR A 105 -1.42 -8.47 -0.75
CA THR A 105 -1.27 -7.90 0.59
C THR A 105 -2.30 -8.51 1.56
N CYS A 106 -3.56 -8.67 1.13
CA CYS A 106 -4.59 -9.34 1.93
C CYS A 106 -4.22 -10.80 2.25
N VAL A 107 -3.67 -11.56 1.28
CA VAL A 107 -3.16 -12.92 1.53
C VAL A 107 -2.02 -12.91 2.55
N GLY A 108 -1.14 -11.90 2.50
CA GLY A 108 -0.07 -11.70 3.48
C GLY A 108 -0.56 -11.51 4.92
N ALA A 109 -1.80 -11.05 5.11
CA ALA A 109 -2.42 -10.84 6.42
C ALA A 109 -3.07 -12.11 7.00
N LEU A 110 -3.21 -13.22 6.24
CA LEU A 110 -3.89 -14.44 6.67
C LEU A 110 -3.06 -15.35 7.62
N GLY A 111 -1.87 -14.92 8.06
CA GLY A 111 -1.02 -15.73 8.93
C GLY A 111 -0.39 -16.96 8.25
N LYS A 112 -0.48 -17.08 6.93
CA LYS A 112 0.04 -18.21 6.15
C LYS A 112 1.54 -18.07 5.87
N LYS A 113 2.19 -19.21 5.59
CA LYS A 113 3.59 -19.25 5.15
C LYS A 113 3.75 -19.26 3.63
N ARG A 114 2.68 -19.53 2.89
CA ARG A 114 2.67 -19.60 1.44
C ARG A 114 1.24 -19.52 0.89
N LEU A 115 1.09 -18.96 -0.31
CA LEU A 115 -0.09 -19.10 -1.15
C LEU A 115 0.14 -20.24 -2.14
N LYS A 116 -0.80 -21.19 -2.21
CA LYS A 116 -0.83 -22.22 -3.25
C LYS A 116 -1.87 -21.85 -4.28
N ALA A 117 -1.48 -21.76 -5.53
CA ALA A 117 -2.34 -21.44 -6.66
C ALA A 117 -2.14 -22.45 -7.80
N GLU A 118 -3.08 -22.46 -8.72
CA GLU A 118 -2.99 -23.24 -9.96
C GLU A 118 -3.12 -22.30 -11.17
N HIS A 119 -2.21 -22.46 -12.12
CA HIS A 119 -2.27 -21.77 -13.40
C HIS A 119 -1.96 -22.77 -14.52
N LYS A 120 -2.89 -22.92 -15.49
CA LYS A 120 -2.73 -23.85 -16.61
C LYS A 120 -2.27 -25.24 -16.14
N GLU A 121 -2.98 -25.83 -15.15
CA GLU A 121 -2.72 -27.16 -14.56
C GLU A 121 -1.38 -27.30 -13.81
N ARG A 122 -0.61 -26.22 -13.70
CA ARG A 122 0.63 -26.20 -12.91
C ARG A 122 0.37 -25.62 -11.52
N LYS A 123 0.82 -26.33 -10.50
CA LYS A 123 0.82 -25.83 -9.11
C LYS A 123 1.92 -24.79 -8.97
N ILE A 124 1.54 -23.63 -8.48
CA ILE A 124 2.43 -22.52 -8.21
C ILE A 124 2.39 -22.23 -6.73
N ILE A 125 3.56 -21.97 -6.14
CA ILE A 125 3.69 -21.60 -4.75
C ILE A 125 4.31 -20.21 -4.69
N PHE A 126 3.60 -19.28 -4.03
CA PHE A 126 4.13 -17.98 -3.67
C PHE A 126 4.45 -17.99 -2.18
N PRO A 127 5.73 -17.93 -1.79
CA PRO A 127 6.12 -17.91 -0.39
C PRO A 127 5.76 -16.56 0.26
N ILE A 128 5.57 -16.60 1.59
CA ILE A 128 5.29 -15.41 2.39
C ILE A 128 6.45 -15.23 3.36
N ALA A 129 7.22 -14.13 3.18
CA ALA A 129 8.27 -13.74 4.10
C ALA A 129 7.66 -13.27 5.44
N LYS A 130 8.35 -13.55 6.55
CA LYS A 130 7.89 -13.16 7.88
C LYS A 130 7.79 -11.65 8.00
N TYR A 131 6.81 -11.18 8.76
CA TYR A 131 6.65 -9.78 9.08
C TYR A 131 7.87 -9.20 9.80
N ALA A 132 8.24 -8.01 9.40
CA ALA A 132 9.06 -7.07 10.16
C ALA A 132 8.68 -5.64 9.73
N LEU A 133 9.06 -4.64 10.51
CA LEU A 133 8.76 -3.25 10.18
C LEU A 133 9.35 -2.84 8.82
N PRO A 134 8.59 -2.11 7.98
CA PRO A 134 9.09 -1.54 6.72
C PRO A 134 10.39 -0.76 6.88
N GLY A 135 11.26 -0.84 5.88
CA GLY A 135 12.54 -0.14 5.84
C GLY A 135 13.59 -0.64 6.85
N THR A 136 13.40 -1.82 7.47
CA THR A 136 14.35 -2.36 8.44
C THR A 136 15.21 -3.49 7.87
N THR A 137 16.41 -3.66 8.42
CA THR A 137 17.28 -4.80 8.15
C THR A 137 16.63 -6.15 8.49
N ALA A 138 15.71 -6.18 9.45
CA ALA A 138 14.95 -7.38 9.81
C ALA A 138 14.01 -7.81 8.67
N LEU A 139 13.33 -6.87 8.01
CA LEU A 139 12.51 -7.15 6.83
C LEU A 139 13.37 -7.67 5.67
N ALA A 140 14.46 -6.98 5.36
CA ALA A 140 15.39 -7.38 4.32
C ALA A 140 15.94 -8.81 4.56
N LYS A 141 16.32 -9.12 5.81
CA LYS A 141 16.76 -10.47 6.19
C LYS A 141 15.66 -11.53 5.96
N ASN A 142 14.43 -11.25 6.38
CA ASN A 142 13.31 -12.17 6.19
C ASN A 142 13.02 -12.44 4.71
N VAL A 143 13.10 -11.40 3.87
CA VAL A 143 12.92 -11.50 2.41
C VAL A 143 14.07 -12.30 1.80
N LYS A 144 15.34 -12.02 2.17
CA LYS A 144 16.52 -12.75 1.71
C LYS A 144 16.43 -14.24 2.01
N GLU A 145 16.12 -14.59 3.25
CA GLU A 145 15.94 -15.98 3.65
C GLU A 145 14.81 -16.69 2.89
N CYS A 146 13.73 -15.94 2.62
CA CYS A 146 12.60 -16.44 1.85
C CYS A 146 12.99 -16.68 0.39
N ALA A 147 13.74 -15.76 -0.24
CA ALA A 147 14.22 -15.86 -1.61
C ALA A 147 15.17 -17.05 -1.82
N ILE A 148 16.11 -17.27 -0.88
CA ILE A 148 17.05 -18.39 -0.92
C ILE A 148 16.33 -19.74 -0.81
N LYS A 149 15.35 -19.84 0.12
CA LYS A 149 14.61 -21.08 0.35
C LYS A 149 13.62 -21.47 -0.75
N ASN A 150 13.24 -20.52 -1.61
CA ASN A 150 12.22 -20.69 -2.63
C ASN A 150 12.73 -20.18 -3.99
N ASN A 151 13.83 -20.75 -4.46
CA ASN A 151 14.53 -20.33 -5.69
C ASN A 151 13.74 -20.58 -6.98
N GLU A 152 12.67 -21.34 -6.94
CA GLU A 152 11.81 -21.65 -8.09
C GLU A 152 10.76 -20.57 -8.36
N THR A 153 10.59 -19.58 -7.46
CA THR A 153 9.64 -18.48 -7.65
C THR A 153 10.35 -17.13 -7.74
N ARG A 154 9.75 -16.23 -8.48
CA ARG A 154 10.19 -14.83 -8.64
C ARG A 154 9.24 -13.84 -7.97
N SER A 155 8.36 -14.32 -7.12
CA SER A 155 7.40 -13.50 -6.38
C SER A 155 7.38 -13.91 -4.92
N ILE A 156 7.53 -12.96 -4.01
CA ILE A 156 7.49 -13.14 -2.57
C ILE A 156 6.48 -12.17 -1.99
N ILE A 157 5.48 -12.68 -1.28
CA ILE A 157 4.59 -11.85 -0.47
C ILE A 157 5.33 -11.50 0.83
N MET A 158 5.29 -10.25 1.24
CA MET A 158 5.76 -9.80 2.55
C MET A 158 4.56 -9.71 3.50
N ALA A 159 4.57 -10.47 4.58
CA ALA A 159 3.44 -10.52 5.52
C ALA A 159 3.05 -9.12 5.99
N ASN A 160 1.74 -8.80 5.93
CA ASN A 160 1.14 -7.53 6.37
C ASN A 160 1.62 -6.26 5.63
N HIS A 161 2.36 -6.40 4.51
CA HIS A 161 3.05 -5.30 3.83
C HIS A 161 2.66 -5.18 2.35
N GLY A 162 3.17 -6.06 1.52
CA GLY A 162 3.02 -6.03 0.06
C GLY A 162 3.68 -7.23 -0.59
N ALA A 163 4.24 -7.03 -1.78
CA ALA A 163 4.96 -8.07 -2.50
C ALA A 163 6.21 -7.52 -3.18
N VAL A 164 7.23 -8.37 -3.33
CA VAL A 164 8.40 -8.11 -4.19
C VAL A 164 8.42 -9.17 -5.29
N CYS A 165 8.47 -8.70 -6.54
CA CYS A 165 8.53 -9.53 -7.74
C CYS A 165 9.73 -9.11 -8.58
N PHE A 166 10.37 -10.07 -9.25
CA PHE A 166 11.59 -9.82 -10.00
C PHE A 166 11.70 -10.71 -11.24
N GLY A 167 12.58 -10.35 -12.13
CA GLY A 167 12.84 -11.08 -13.36
C GLY A 167 14.16 -10.67 -14.01
N HIS A 168 14.48 -11.26 -15.16
CA HIS A 168 15.64 -10.88 -15.99
C HIS A 168 15.46 -9.52 -16.69
N ASN A 169 14.25 -9.00 -16.75
CA ASN A 169 13.88 -7.71 -17.33
C ASN A 169 12.59 -7.18 -16.71
N ALA A 170 12.20 -5.98 -17.08
CA ALA A 170 11.02 -5.30 -16.62
C ALA A 170 9.73 -6.11 -16.89
N ASP A 171 9.58 -6.61 -18.10
CA ASP A 171 8.42 -7.40 -18.54
C ASP A 171 8.19 -8.63 -17.67
N GLU A 172 9.24 -9.38 -17.33
CA GLU A 172 9.13 -10.55 -16.47
C GLU A 172 8.73 -10.15 -15.04
N ALA A 173 9.36 -9.12 -14.49
CA ALA A 173 9.03 -8.65 -13.13
C ALA A 173 7.58 -8.17 -13.01
N VAL A 174 7.09 -7.40 -13.98
CA VAL A 174 5.69 -6.94 -14.05
C VAL A 174 4.72 -8.11 -14.24
N LYS A 175 5.03 -9.06 -15.14
CA LYS A 175 4.22 -10.28 -15.34
C LYS A 175 4.10 -11.11 -14.07
N GLU A 176 5.17 -11.23 -13.29
CA GLU A 176 5.15 -11.94 -12.01
C GLU A 176 4.29 -11.20 -10.96
N ALA A 177 4.32 -9.86 -10.92
CA ALA A 177 3.45 -9.08 -10.04
C ALA A 177 1.97 -9.25 -10.40
N LEU A 178 1.62 -9.16 -11.68
CA LEU A 178 0.25 -9.39 -12.17
C LEU A 178 -0.22 -10.81 -11.89
N ARG A 179 0.62 -11.81 -12.16
CA ARG A 179 0.31 -13.21 -11.91
C ARG A 179 0.03 -13.48 -10.42
N LEU A 180 0.84 -12.89 -9.55
CA LEU A 180 0.63 -12.98 -8.11
C LEU A 180 -0.70 -12.35 -7.69
N GLU A 181 -1.04 -11.16 -8.21
CA GLU A 181 -2.28 -10.46 -7.87
C GLU A 181 -3.51 -11.24 -8.32
N ILE A 182 -3.51 -11.75 -9.55
CA ILE A 182 -4.60 -12.59 -10.09
C ILE A 182 -4.78 -13.86 -9.24
N ALA A 183 -3.69 -14.54 -8.89
CA ALA A 183 -3.73 -15.73 -8.04
C ALA A 183 -4.27 -15.42 -6.64
N SER A 184 -3.86 -14.29 -6.08
CA SER A 184 -4.29 -13.82 -4.77
C SER A 184 -5.77 -13.43 -4.77
N ARG A 185 -6.25 -12.72 -5.80
CA ARG A 185 -7.67 -12.40 -5.97
C ARG A 185 -8.53 -13.66 -6.01
N LYS A 186 -8.14 -14.63 -6.84
CA LYS A 186 -8.83 -15.93 -6.93
C LYS A 186 -8.86 -16.66 -5.59
N TYR A 187 -7.77 -16.59 -4.82
CA TYR A 187 -7.69 -17.20 -3.50
C TYR A 187 -8.63 -16.51 -2.49
N ILE A 188 -8.64 -15.17 -2.45
CA ILE A 188 -9.54 -14.39 -1.59
C ILE A 188 -11.01 -14.64 -1.97
N PHE A 189 -11.34 -14.67 -3.28
CA PHE A 189 -12.67 -15.05 -3.77
C PHE A 189 -13.10 -16.42 -3.22
N ASN A 190 -12.23 -17.42 -3.29
CA ASN A 190 -12.53 -18.78 -2.80
C ASN A 190 -12.78 -18.82 -1.28
N ILE A 191 -12.11 -17.98 -0.50
CA ILE A 191 -12.33 -17.85 0.95
C ILE A 191 -13.66 -17.14 1.22
N CYS A 192 -13.88 -16.00 0.59
CA CYS A 192 -15.04 -15.13 0.86
C CYS A 192 -16.32 -15.65 0.21
N LYS A 193 -16.23 -16.53 -0.82
CA LYS A 193 -17.34 -17.01 -1.66
C LYS A 193 -18.08 -15.90 -2.38
N THR A 194 -17.43 -14.77 -2.56
CA THR A 194 -17.91 -13.60 -3.30
C THR A 194 -16.71 -12.84 -3.86
N ASP A 195 -16.89 -12.19 -5.00
CA ASP A 195 -15.89 -11.29 -5.56
C ASP A 195 -16.00 -9.94 -4.80
N ILE A 196 -15.02 -9.66 -3.98
CA ILE A 196 -14.93 -8.37 -3.29
C ILE A 196 -14.09 -7.48 -4.17
N ASN A 197 -14.75 -6.59 -4.91
CA ASN A 197 -14.07 -5.68 -5.81
C ASN A 197 -13.35 -4.58 -5.03
N ASN A 198 -12.15 -4.23 -5.51
CA ASN A 198 -11.39 -3.07 -5.06
C ASN A 198 -11.75 -1.85 -5.93
N VAL A 199 -13.02 -1.48 -5.91
CA VAL A 199 -13.53 -0.30 -6.62
C VAL A 199 -13.98 0.71 -5.59
N ILE A 200 -13.31 1.86 -5.58
CA ILE A 200 -13.66 2.97 -4.69
C ILE A 200 -14.93 3.63 -5.22
N GLU A 201 -15.96 3.67 -4.39
CA GLU A 201 -17.22 4.32 -4.68
C GLU A 201 -17.38 5.57 -3.81
N GLU A 202 -17.58 6.70 -4.48
CA GLU A 202 -17.76 7.98 -3.80
C GLU A 202 -19.23 8.24 -3.45
N GLY A 203 -19.46 8.61 -2.20
CA GLY A 203 -20.77 9.10 -1.73
C GLY A 203 -20.86 10.64 -1.77
N PHE A 204 -21.01 11.23 -0.61
CA PHE A 204 -21.17 12.68 -0.43
C PHE A 204 -19.92 13.29 0.20
N SER A 205 -19.00 13.76 -0.61
CA SER A 205 -17.73 14.37 -0.17
C SER A 205 -17.87 15.87 0.06
N SER A 206 -16.89 16.47 0.76
CA SER A 206 -16.84 17.92 0.98
C SER A 206 -15.40 18.40 1.17
N LYS A 207 -15.20 19.71 1.00
CA LYS A 207 -13.93 20.40 1.27
C LYS A 207 -14.14 21.69 2.05
N LEU A 208 -13.09 22.18 2.69
CA LEU A 208 -13.06 23.52 3.28
C LEU A 208 -12.47 24.49 2.26
N GLU A 209 -13.22 25.55 1.95
CA GLU A 209 -12.76 26.71 1.17
C GLU A 209 -13.08 27.99 1.94
N ASN A 210 -12.07 28.79 2.24
CA ASN A 210 -12.21 30.03 3.02
C ASN A 210 -13.02 29.84 4.31
N ASP A 211 -12.69 28.82 5.08
CA ASP A 211 -13.35 28.42 6.34
C ASP A 211 -14.84 28.03 6.20
N LYS A 212 -15.29 27.79 4.97
CA LYS A 212 -16.65 27.31 4.70
C LYS A 212 -16.63 25.89 4.17
N ILE A 213 -17.60 25.08 4.62
CA ILE A 213 -17.77 23.73 4.10
C ILE A 213 -18.50 23.80 2.76
N VAL A 214 -17.81 23.33 1.70
CA VAL A 214 -18.36 23.19 0.36
C VAL A 214 -18.67 21.71 0.13
N TYR A 215 -19.93 21.37 -0.01
CA TYR A 215 -20.37 20.01 -0.35
C TYR A 215 -20.27 19.82 -1.87
N LEU A 216 -19.64 18.72 -2.30
CA LEU A 216 -19.39 18.48 -3.73
C LEU A 216 -20.66 18.09 -4.50
N ARG A 217 -21.70 17.68 -3.76
CA ARG A 217 -23.01 17.37 -4.34
C ARG A 217 -24.09 18.25 -3.70
N SER A 218 -24.92 18.89 -4.52
CA SER A 218 -26.00 19.78 -4.08
C SER A 218 -27.10 19.05 -3.29
N ASP A 219 -27.28 17.75 -3.58
CA ASP A 219 -28.28 16.88 -2.94
C ASP A 219 -27.76 16.20 -1.65
N THR A 220 -26.65 16.71 -1.07
CA THR A 220 -26.08 16.15 0.19
C THR A 220 -27.11 16.20 1.31
N PRO A 221 -27.48 15.04 1.89
CA PRO A 221 -28.47 14.95 2.97
C PRO A 221 -28.01 15.68 4.24
N GLU A 222 -28.98 16.28 4.98
CA GLU A 222 -28.69 17.04 6.18
C GLU A 222 -27.94 16.21 7.26
N ARG A 223 -28.28 14.94 7.41
CA ARG A 223 -27.58 14.01 8.30
C ARG A 223 -26.08 13.93 7.97
N ILE A 224 -25.71 13.90 6.69
CA ILE A 224 -24.31 13.83 6.25
C ILE A 224 -23.62 15.18 6.48
N LYS A 225 -24.32 16.30 6.22
CA LYS A 225 -23.78 17.63 6.53
C LYS A 225 -23.42 17.76 8.01
N LEU A 226 -24.26 17.29 8.92
CA LEU A 226 -23.99 17.29 10.35
C LEU A 226 -22.75 16.44 10.71
N ILE A 227 -22.56 15.29 10.06
CA ILE A 227 -21.35 14.45 10.24
C ILE A 227 -20.11 15.22 9.81
N HIS A 228 -20.11 15.85 8.63
CA HIS A 228 -18.99 16.63 8.13
C HIS A 228 -18.66 17.82 9.05
N GLN A 229 -19.66 18.55 9.53
CA GLN A 229 -19.49 19.64 10.49
C GLN A 229 -18.81 19.14 11.77
N GLN A 230 -19.25 17.99 12.31
CA GLN A 230 -18.63 17.38 13.50
C GLN A 230 -17.18 16.97 13.26
N ILE A 231 -16.87 16.46 12.07
CA ILE A 231 -15.50 16.06 11.71
C ILE A 231 -14.60 17.30 11.63
N TYR A 232 -14.97 18.31 10.86
CA TYR A 232 -14.18 19.54 10.71
C TYR A 232 -14.00 20.27 12.06
N ALA A 233 -15.03 20.34 12.88
CA ALA A 233 -14.94 20.96 14.21
C ALA A 233 -13.93 20.24 15.15
N LYS A 234 -13.80 18.90 15.06
CA LYS A 234 -12.88 18.11 15.88
C LYS A 234 -11.49 17.93 15.25
N ARG A 235 -11.36 18.19 13.95
CA ARG A 235 -10.14 17.99 13.15
C ARG A 235 -9.87 19.23 12.28
N PRO A 236 -9.41 20.34 12.91
CA PRO A 236 -9.08 21.56 12.17
C PRO A 236 -7.87 21.40 11.22
N ASP A 237 -7.16 20.28 11.31
CA ASP A 237 -6.07 19.88 10.43
C ASP A 237 -6.56 19.22 9.13
N ILE A 238 -7.87 19.05 8.94
CA ILE A 238 -8.46 18.40 7.76
C ILE A 238 -9.16 19.44 6.89
N HIS A 239 -8.91 19.42 5.57
CA HIS A 239 -9.53 20.29 4.60
C HIS A 239 -10.36 19.56 3.53
N TYR A 240 -10.26 18.21 3.49
CA TYR A 240 -11.02 17.38 2.57
C TYR A 240 -11.60 16.15 3.27
N ILE A 241 -12.85 15.83 2.99
CA ILE A 241 -13.54 14.61 3.41
C ILE A 241 -14.01 13.88 2.16
N TYR A 242 -13.47 12.67 1.93
CA TYR A 242 -13.93 11.74 0.91
C TYR A 242 -14.87 10.71 1.54
N HIS A 243 -16.12 10.65 1.10
CA HIS A 243 -17.08 9.67 1.60
C HIS A 243 -16.96 8.36 0.81
N ASN A 244 -16.32 7.36 1.38
CA ASN A 244 -16.10 6.05 0.78
C ASN A 244 -17.27 5.11 1.05
N LYS A 245 -17.96 4.68 -0.02
CA LYS A 245 -19.10 3.74 0.00
C LYS A 245 -18.79 2.44 -0.75
N SER A 246 -17.52 2.11 -0.99
CA SER A 246 -17.13 0.85 -1.61
C SER A 246 -17.73 -0.36 -0.88
N GLU A 247 -17.93 -1.45 -1.59
CA GLU A 247 -18.58 -2.66 -1.08
C GLU A 247 -17.94 -3.19 0.22
N ALA A 248 -16.61 -3.21 0.27
CA ALA A 248 -15.87 -3.68 1.45
C ALA A 248 -16.08 -2.74 2.65
N VAL A 249 -16.01 -1.43 2.46
CA VAL A 249 -16.22 -0.42 3.50
C VAL A 249 -17.67 -0.44 4.00
N MET A 250 -18.66 -0.53 3.10
CA MET A 250 -20.07 -0.68 3.43
C MET A 250 -20.31 -1.97 4.23
N THR A 251 -19.70 -3.09 3.84
CA THR A 251 -19.80 -4.36 4.58
C THR A 251 -19.26 -4.22 6.00
N MET A 252 -18.08 -3.62 6.15
CA MET A 252 -17.47 -3.42 7.47
C MET A 252 -18.25 -2.45 8.34
N SER A 253 -18.89 -1.43 7.77
CA SER A 253 -19.71 -0.45 8.52
C SER A 253 -20.93 -1.07 9.25
N ARG A 254 -21.30 -2.33 8.92
CA ARG A 254 -22.44 -3.06 9.49
C ARG A 254 -22.06 -4.22 10.41
N ARG A 255 -20.82 -4.74 10.32
CA ARG A 255 -20.49 -6.08 10.84
C ARG A 255 -19.57 -6.09 12.04
N VAL A 256 -18.77 -5.05 12.24
CA VAL A 256 -17.79 -5.00 13.32
C VAL A 256 -17.88 -3.68 14.07
N ASN A 257 -17.50 -3.70 15.33
CA ASN A 257 -17.47 -2.50 16.17
C ASN A 257 -16.07 -1.91 16.32
N HIS A 258 -15.05 -2.62 15.85
CA HIS A 258 -13.66 -2.21 15.98
C HIS A 258 -12.76 -2.85 14.91
N MET A 259 -11.89 -2.04 14.29
CA MET A 259 -10.84 -2.50 13.38
C MET A 259 -9.45 -2.19 13.95
N ARG A 260 -8.56 -3.18 13.87
CA ARG A 260 -7.14 -3.05 14.14
C ARG A 260 -6.33 -3.25 12.85
N PRO A 261 -5.15 -2.65 12.71
CA PRO A 261 -4.32 -2.86 11.53
C PRO A 261 -3.93 -4.32 11.30
N LEU A 262 -4.25 -4.80 10.11
CA LEU A 262 -3.74 -6.01 9.51
C LEU A 262 -2.63 -5.69 8.50
N LEU A 263 -2.58 -4.44 8.03
CA LEU A 263 -1.67 -3.95 6.99
C LEU A 263 -0.90 -2.75 7.55
N ASP A 264 0.35 -2.62 7.16
CA ASP A 264 1.22 -1.55 7.64
C ASP A 264 0.83 -0.17 7.10
N ASP A 265 0.42 -0.05 5.84
CA ASP A 265 -0.11 1.19 5.28
C ASP A 265 -1.41 1.63 5.98
N PHE A 266 -2.26 0.68 6.40
CA PHE A 266 -3.40 0.99 7.25
C PHE A 266 -2.95 1.59 8.59
N ALA A 267 -1.96 0.98 9.24
CA ALA A 267 -1.41 1.51 10.48
C ALA A 267 -0.79 2.90 10.30
N GLN A 268 -0.09 3.12 9.19
CA GLN A 268 0.56 4.39 8.86
C GLN A 268 -0.47 5.50 8.64
N ILE A 269 -1.42 5.30 7.74
CA ILE A 269 -2.30 6.33 7.17
C ILE A 269 -3.62 6.41 7.91
N ILE A 270 -4.31 5.29 8.09
CA ILE A 270 -5.62 5.27 8.73
C ILE A 270 -5.51 5.43 10.25
N GLY A 271 -4.53 4.74 10.86
CA GLY A 271 -4.27 4.81 12.28
C GLY A 271 -4.24 3.46 12.97
N VAL A 272 -4.02 3.49 14.28
CA VAL A 272 -3.78 2.27 15.09
C VAL A 272 -5.06 1.53 15.47
N SER A 273 -6.20 2.16 15.37
CA SER A 273 -7.52 1.53 15.57
C SER A 273 -8.67 2.41 15.11
N LEU A 274 -9.73 1.82 14.59
CA LEU A 274 -10.98 2.48 14.27
C LEU A 274 -12.12 1.88 15.07
N ARG A 275 -13.00 2.74 15.62
CA ARG A 275 -14.29 2.33 16.19
C ARG A 275 -15.37 2.51 15.13
N ILE A 276 -16.22 1.53 14.99
CA ILE A 276 -17.34 1.50 14.05
C ILE A 276 -18.62 1.52 14.88
N PRO A 277 -19.56 2.46 14.64
CA PRO A 277 -20.86 2.47 15.30
C PRO A 277 -21.64 1.17 15.03
N THR A 278 -22.41 0.71 16.02
CA THR A 278 -23.11 -0.59 15.95
C THR A 278 -24.60 -0.48 15.62
N SER A 279 -25.12 0.74 15.54
CA SER A 279 -26.53 1.01 15.22
C SER A 279 -26.70 2.35 14.53
N GLU A 280 -27.84 2.53 13.88
CA GLU A 280 -28.23 3.80 13.30
C GLU A 280 -28.37 4.87 14.39
N GLY A 281 -27.89 6.09 14.09
CA GLY A 281 -27.89 7.19 15.07
C GLY A 281 -26.82 7.10 16.18
N ALA A 282 -26.07 6.00 16.27
CA ALA A 282 -24.97 5.92 17.22
C ALA A 282 -23.88 6.96 16.89
N PRO A 283 -23.24 7.58 17.93
CA PRO A 283 -22.28 8.64 17.72
C PRO A 283 -21.03 8.15 16.96
N ILE A 284 -20.59 8.94 15.99
CA ILE A 284 -19.33 8.71 15.29
C ILE A 284 -18.13 9.00 16.20
N THR A 285 -17.03 8.31 15.95
CA THR A 285 -15.79 8.49 16.71
C THR A 285 -14.75 9.22 15.85
N VAL A 286 -14.52 10.50 16.13
CA VAL A 286 -13.50 11.32 15.50
C VAL A 286 -12.30 11.44 16.44
N LYS A 287 -11.12 10.95 16.04
CA LYS A 287 -9.89 10.99 16.84
C LYS A 287 -8.76 11.68 16.09
N LYS A 288 -7.92 12.40 16.82
CA LYS A 288 -6.64 12.91 16.29
C LYS A 288 -5.74 11.74 15.93
N GLY A 289 -5.15 11.78 14.73
CA GLY A 289 -4.24 10.73 14.25
C GLY A 289 -4.91 9.52 13.62
N THR A 290 -6.24 9.59 13.39
CA THR A 290 -6.97 8.66 12.52
C THR A 290 -7.51 9.44 11.32
N ASN A 291 -7.38 8.87 10.13
CA ASN A 291 -7.84 9.50 8.89
C ASN A 291 -9.04 8.79 8.27
N ALA A 292 -9.82 8.10 9.09
CA ALA A 292 -11.13 7.57 8.70
C ALA A 292 -12.11 7.61 9.88
N VAL A 293 -13.39 7.85 9.57
CA VAL A 293 -14.50 7.86 10.51
C VAL A 293 -15.63 7.05 9.92
N PHE A 294 -15.97 5.91 10.53
CA PHE A 294 -17.12 5.12 10.11
C PHE A 294 -18.44 5.69 10.60
N ALA A 295 -19.47 5.53 9.78
CA ALA A 295 -20.87 5.65 10.19
C ALA A 295 -21.60 4.34 9.92
N TYR A 296 -22.52 3.96 10.81
CA TYR A 296 -23.27 2.72 10.66
C TYR A 296 -24.09 2.70 9.37
N ASN A 297 -23.93 1.64 8.59
CA ASN A 297 -24.64 1.43 7.31
C ASN A 297 -24.50 2.58 6.30
N ASP A 298 -23.40 3.36 6.39
CA ASP A 298 -23.18 4.53 5.54
C ASP A 298 -21.71 4.64 5.07
N GLY A 299 -20.93 3.57 5.25
CA GLY A 299 -19.52 3.54 4.86
C GLY A 299 -18.62 4.30 5.81
N ALA A 300 -17.66 5.04 5.27
CA ALA A 300 -16.68 5.79 6.03
C ALA A 300 -16.29 7.11 5.35
N TYR A 301 -15.99 8.10 6.19
CA TYR A 301 -15.47 9.41 5.81
C TYR A 301 -13.96 9.38 5.94
N CYS A 302 -13.25 9.42 4.82
CA CYS A 302 -11.80 9.42 4.72
C CYS A 302 -11.29 10.87 4.72
N LEU A 303 -10.30 11.14 5.57
CA LEU A 303 -9.91 12.49 5.95
C LEU A 303 -8.53 12.83 5.39
N GLY A 304 -8.40 14.00 4.78
CA GLY A 304 -7.14 14.51 4.24
C GLY A 304 -6.96 16.01 4.42
N ASN A 305 -5.71 16.46 4.39
CA ASN A 305 -5.40 17.88 4.25
C ASN A 305 -5.64 18.34 2.80
N THR A 306 -5.50 17.42 1.86
CA THR A 306 -5.80 17.60 0.43
C THR A 306 -6.78 16.52 -0.03
N GLU A 307 -7.34 16.71 -1.24
CA GLU A 307 -8.15 15.69 -1.90
C GLU A 307 -7.37 14.38 -2.08
N ASP A 308 -6.12 14.49 -2.53
CA ASP A 308 -5.22 13.35 -2.73
C ASP A 308 -4.94 12.58 -1.43
N ASP A 309 -4.77 13.27 -0.29
CA ASP A 309 -4.64 12.63 1.02
C ASP A 309 -5.91 11.89 1.45
N ALA A 310 -7.08 12.47 1.22
CA ALA A 310 -8.36 11.84 1.54
C ALA A 310 -8.63 10.62 0.64
N MET A 311 -8.28 10.70 -0.64
CA MET A 311 -8.36 9.59 -1.59
C MET A 311 -7.38 8.46 -1.20
N ALA A 312 -6.15 8.80 -0.83
CA ALA A 312 -5.18 7.83 -0.32
C ALA A 312 -5.71 7.09 0.92
N ALA A 313 -6.32 7.83 1.85
CA ALA A 313 -6.98 7.22 3.00
C ALA A 313 -8.15 6.30 2.58
N ALA A 314 -8.92 6.67 1.54
CA ALA A 314 -10.02 5.85 1.03
C ALA A 314 -9.51 4.52 0.43
N ILE A 315 -8.44 4.56 -0.37
CA ILE A 315 -7.83 3.39 -1.00
C ILE A 315 -7.28 2.42 0.07
N VAL A 316 -6.54 2.94 1.04
CA VAL A 316 -5.96 2.12 2.13
C VAL A 316 -7.04 1.56 3.05
N LEU A 317 -8.08 2.33 3.33
CA LEU A 317 -9.21 1.85 4.12
C LEU A 317 -9.94 0.71 3.41
N ASP A 318 -10.21 0.84 2.12
CA ASP A 318 -10.88 -0.21 1.33
C ASP A 318 -10.08 -1.51 1.35
N LYS A 319 -8.79 -1.44 1.02
CA LYS A 319 -7.87 -2.58 1.12
C LYS A 319 -7.85 -3.21 2.51
N GLY A 320 -7.82 -2.39 3.56
CA GLY A 320 -7.89 -2.83 4.95
C GLY A 320 -9.22 -3.55 5.28
N CYS A 321 -10.34 -3.07 4.73
CA CYS A 321 -11.64 -3.72 4.86
C CYS A 321 -11.67 -5.09 4.16
N ILE A 322 -11.14 -5.18 2.93
CA ILE A 322 -11.00 -6.46 2.21
C ILE A 322 -10.17 -7.46 3.03
N ALA A 323 -9.04 -7.02 3.58
CA ALA A 323 -8.19 -7.86 4.43
C ALA A 323 -8.93 -8.36 5.68
N HIS A 324 -9.70 -7.50 6.36
CA HIS A 324 -10.51 -7.89 7.52
C HIS A 324 -11.61 -8.88 7.16
N ILE A 325 -12.31 -8.70 6.05
CA ILE A 325 -13.33 -9.63 5.57
C ILE A 325 -12.68 -10.99 5.29
N ALA A 326 -11.56 -11.00 4.59
CA ALA A 326 -10.82 -12.22 4.26
C ALA A 326 -10.33 -12.96 5.52
N VAL A 327 -9.72 -12.25 6.47
CA VAL A 327 -9.27 -12.82 7.75
C VAL A 327 -10.44 -13.39 8.56
N THR A 328 -11.56 -12.68 8.63
CA THR A 328 -12.75 -13.16 9.33
C THR A 328 -13.32 -14.43 8.70
N ARG A 329 -13.32 -14.52 7.37
CA ARG A 329 -13.80 -15.71 6.64
C ARG A 329 -12.82 -16.87 6.71
N PHE A 330 -11.53 -16.59 6.71
CA PHE A 330 -10.48 -17.60 6.82
C PHE A 330 -10.37 -18.16 8.24
N GLY A 331 -10.72 -17.38 9.27
CA GLY A 331 -10.67 -17.76 10.69
C GLY A 331 -9.34 -17.51 11.39
N GLU A 332 -8.30 -17.12 10.67
CA GLU A 332 -6.98 -16.78 11.19
C GLU A 332 -6.47 -15.51 10.55
N GLY A 333 -5.68 -14.71 11.29
CA GLY A 333 -5.06 -13.49 10.78
C GLY A 333 -3.86 -13.06 11.61
N SER A 334 -2.94 -12.38 10.95
CA SER A 334 -1.73 -11.84 11.58
C SER A 334 -1.91 -10.34 11.82
N PHE A 335 -2.33 -9.97 13.03
CA PHE A 335 -2.41 -8.57 13.42
C PHE A 335 -1.04 -7.99 13.73
N ILE A 336 -0.79 -6.77 13.26
CA ILE A 336 0.41 -6.02 13.61
C ILE A 336 0.37 -5.64 15.09
N SER A 337 1.52 -5.68 15.77
CA SER A 337 1.61 -5.28 17.18
C SER A 337 1.21 -3.80 17.35
N LEU A 338 0.52 -3.47 18.44
CA LEU A 338 0.16 -2.07 18.72
C LEU A 338 1.38 -1.16 18.78
N ARG A 339 2.50 -1.66 19.32
CA ARG A 339 3.76 -0.92 19.39
C ARG A 339 4.25 -0.53 17.98
N ASP A 340 4.21 -1.46 17.04
CA ASP A 340 4.63 -1.21 15.66
C ASP A 340 3.65 -0.28 14.94
N CYS A 341 2.34 -0.47 15.16
CA CYS A 341 1.32 0.43 14.62
C CYS A 341 1.54 1.88 15.09
N PHE A 342 1.78 2.11 16.40
CA PHE A 342 2.07 3.45 16.94
C PHE A 342 3.35 4.03 16.34
N LYS A 343 4.40 3.21 16.20
CA LYS A 343 5.67 3.65 15.62
C LYS A 343 5.49 4.09 14.16
N MET A 344 4.80 3.29 13.36
CA MET A 344 4.52 3.58 11.95
C MET A 344 3.63 4.83 11.79
N ASN A 345 2.52 4.93 12.51
CA ASN A 345 1.62 6.09 12.45
C ASN A 345 2.33 7.38 12.86
N ARG A 346 3.13 7.35 13.93
CA ARG A 346 3.91 8.51 14.38
C ARG A 346 4.95 8.94 13.35
N ASN A 347 5.65 7.96 12.72
CA ASN A 347 6.65 8.23 11.69
C ASN A 347 6.02 8.85 10.44
N TYR A 348 4.91 8.28 9.96
CA TYR A 348 4.15 8.80 8.84
C TYR A 348 3.72 10.25 9.05
N ARG A 349 3.10 10.55 10.19
CA ARG A 349 2.63 11.90 10.52
C ARG A 349 3.73 12.93 10.69
N LYS A 350 4.96 12.53 11.08
CA LYS A 350 6.09 13.46 11.25
C LYS A 350 6.85 13.74 9.96
N ASN A 351 7.01 12.73 9.11
CA ASN A 351 7.95 12.78 8.01
C ASN A 351 7.25 12.79 6.64
N TYR A 352 6.25 11.96 6.42
CA TYR A 352 5.65 11.78 5.09
C TYR A 352 4.51 12.76 4.79
N SER A 353 3.68 13.10 5.77
CA SER A 353 2.63 14.11 5.57
C SER A 353 3.19 15.53 5.34
N VAL A 354 4.44 15.77 5.78
CA VAL A 354 5.12 17.06 5.60
C VAL A 354 5.79 17.12 4.22
N LEU A 355 6.43 16.02 3.77
CA LEU A 355 7.11 15.96 2.46
C LEU A 355 6.11 16.04 1.30
N ALA A 356 4.97 15.38 1.39
CA ALA A 356 3.92 15.45 0.37
C ALA A 356 3.32 16.87 0.20
N ASN A 357 3.47 17.73 1.22
CA ASN A 357 2.99 19.13 1.19
C ASN A 357 4.11 20.15 0.90
N SER A 358 5.37 19.74 0.84
CA SER A 358 6.52 20.65 0.60
C SER A 358 7.03 20.65 -0.84
N VAL A 359 6.55 19.74 -1.68
CA VAL A 359 6.78 19.76 -3.13
C VAL A 359 5.59 20.46 -3.78
N LYS A 360 5.58 21.80 -3.64
CA LYS A 360 4.75 22.71 -4.41
C LYS A 360 5.63 23.78 -5.02
#